data_8e6776645be31e526dbff4707238d852
#
_entry.id   8e6776645be31e526dbff4707238d852
#
_cell.length_a   1.000
_cell.length_b   1.000
_cell.length_c   1.000
_cell.angle_alpha   90.00
_cell.angle_beta   90.00
_cell.angle_gamma   90.00
#
_symmetry.space_group_name_H-M   'P 1'
#
loop_
_entity.id
_entity.type
_entity.pdbx_description
1 polymer ?
#
loop_
_entity_poly.entity_id
_entity_poly.type
_entity_poly.pdbx_seq_one_letter_code
_entity_poly.pdbx_strand_id
1 'polypeptide(L)'
;MLELRAITAGYDRRAPVVRDATLTVAPGESVGLLGPSGCGKSTLARVAALLHRPDSGEVVLDGTPVRHWRHRAPRELRTTVGVVFQQPRLSADPRLSLTDLIAEPLRATGRRSSVPDRVAELAGTVGLTPDLLTRRPHEVSDGQLQRACLARALVLRPRWLICDEMTAMLDASTTAALVGVVEDYRASTGAGLLAVGHDRTLLNRWCDRTADWETVATPPAITPSPRARRAADWGAPGRS
;
A
#
# COMPACT_ATOMS: atom_id res chain seq x y z
N MET A 1 15.85 -6.24 -4.01
CA MET A 1 15.62 -4.83 -3.70
C MET A 1 14.42 -4.33 -4.46
N LEU A 2 13.51 -3.57 -3.83
CA LEU A 2 12.44 -2.80 -4.47
C LEU A 2 12.96 -1.38 -4.71
N GLU A 3 12.94 -0.93 -5.96
CA GLU A 3 13.44 0.40 -6.34
C GLU A 3 12.37 1.15 -7.14
N LEU A 4 12.14 2.37 -6.72
CA LEU A 4 11.34 3.38 -7.41
C LEU A 4 12.31 4.46 -7.87
N ARG A 5 12.50 4.61 -9.18
CA ARG A 5 13.51 5.51 -9.76
C ARG A 5 12.82 6.61 -10.55
N ALA A 6 12.92 7.86 -10.10
CA ALA A 6 12.39 9.05 -10.77
C ALA A 6 10.90 8.90 -11.18
N ILE A 7 10.07 8.35 -10.31
CA ILE A 7 8.67 8.06 -10.59
C ILE A 7 7.86 9.35 -10.71
N THR A 8 7.21 9.53 -11.85
CA THR A 8 6.14 10.52 -12.02
C THR A 8 4.84 9.77 -12.30
N ALA A 9 3.78 10.07 -11.55
CA ALA A 9 2.52 9.36 -11.66
C ALA A 9 1.33 10.22 -11.21
N GLY A 10 0.18 9.98 -11.82
CA GLY A 10 -1.08 10.62 -11.47
C GLY A 10 -2.26 9.95 -12.15
N TYR A 11 -3.45 10.47 -11.89
CA TYR A 11 -4.68 10.01 -12.54
C TYR A 11 -5.00 10.86 -13.78
N ASP A 12 -4.42 12.06 -13.85
CA ASP A 12 -4.38 12.93 -15.04
C ASP A 12 -2.91 13.21 -15.38
N ARG A 13 -2.50 12.86 -16.60
CA ARG A 13 -1.14 13.09 -17.09
C ARG A 13 -0.71 14.56 -17.08
N ARG A 14 -1.69 15.49 -17.18
CA ARG A 14 -1.44 16.94 -17.13
C ARG A 14 -1.22 17.46 -15.71
N ALA A 15 -1.66 16.67 -14.69
CA ALA A 15 -1.57 17.03 -13.29
C ALA A 15 -1.08 15.83 -12.45
N PRO A 16 0.18 15.37 -12.64
CA PRO A 16 0.71 14.28 -11.85
C PRO A 16 0.82 14.68 -10.37
N VAL A 17 0.40 13.78 -9.47
CA VAL A 17 0.45 13.99 -8.02
C VAL A 17 1.77 13.54 -7.41
N VAL A 18 2.48 12.63 -8.09
CA VAL A 18 3.84 12.19 -7.75
C VAL A 18 4.77 12.73 -8.83
N ARG A 19 5.87 13.38 -8.45
CA ARG A 19 6.85 13.94 -9.38
C ARG A 19 8.25 13.53 -8.95
N ASP A 20 8.98 12.91 -9.86
CA ASP A 20 10.38 12.54 -9.72
C ASP A 20 10.70 11.82 -8.39
N ALA A 21 9.79 10.93 -7.96
CA ALA A 21 9.95 10.24 -6.68
C ALA A 21 10.95 9.09 -6.79
N THR A 22 11.93 9.09 -5.87
CA THR A 22 12.94 8.04 -5.79
C THR A 22 12.97 7.46 -4.37
N LEU A 23 12.79 6.15 -4.27
CA LEU A 23 12.79 5.41 -3.01
C LEU A 23 13.28 3.98 -3.22
N THR A 24 14.03 3.47 -2.27
CA THR A 24 14.47 2.08 -2.27
C THR A 24 14.10 1.39 -0.98
N VAL A 25 13.82 0.09 -1.07
CA VAL A 25 13.64 -0.82 0.08
C VAL A 25 14.54 -2.02 -0.15
N ALA A 26 15.46 -2.28 0.78
CA ALA A 26 16.33 -3.47 0.72
C ALA A 26 15.56 -4.72 1.17
N PRO A 27 16.00 -5.94 0.79
CA PRO A 27 15.47 -7.17 1.36
C PRO A 27 15.60 -7.15 2.89
N GLY A 28 14.52 -7.50 3.60
CA GLY A 28 14.46 -7.47 5.07
C GLY A 28 14.34 -6.08 5.70
N GLU A 29 14.49 -5.00 4.93
CA GLU A 29 14.38 -3.63 5.42
C GLU A 29 12.92 -3.20 5.53
N SER A 30 12.58 -2.40 6.57
CA SER A 30 11.32 -1.65 6.66
C SER A 30 11.55 -0.15 6.48
N VAL A 31 10.83 0.43 5.54
CA VAL A 31 10.89 1.86 5.22
C VAL A 31 9.52 2.49 5.45
N GLY A 32 9.47 3.49 6.33
CA GLY A 32 8.28 4.31 6.56
C GLY A 32 8.27 5.54 5.65
N LEU A 33 7.26 5.70 4.81
CA LEU A 33 7.06 6.90 3.99
C LEU A 33 6.09 7.85 4.68
N LEU A 34 6.60 8.98 5.14
CA LEU A 34 5.87 10.02 5.84
C LEU A 34 5.51 11.19 4.92
N GLY A 35 4.36 11.79 5.17
CA GLY A 35 3.94 13.03 4.48
C GLY A 35 2.48 13.38 4.72
N PRO A 36 2.05 14.61 4.38
CA PRO A 36 0.69 15.06 4.58
C PRO A 36 -0.31 14.24 3.74
N SER A 37 -1.59 14.26 4.15
CA SER A 37 -2.66 13.61 3.38
C SER A 37 -2.79 14.26 2.00
N GLY A 38 -3.00 13.43 0.97
CA GLY A 38 -3.18 13.89 -0.41
C GLY A 38 -1.91 14.25 -1.17
N CYS A 39 -0.70 14.18 -0.59
CA CYS A 39 0.54 14.54 -1.28
C CYS A 39 0.96 13.54 -2.39
N GLY A 40 0.37 12.32 -2.42
CA GLY A 40 0.68 11.32 -3.46
C GLY A 40 1.24 9.99 -2.95
N LYS A 41 1.41 9.79 -1.63
CA LYS A 41 1.96 8.57 -1.02
C LYS A 41 1.23 7.29 -1.47
N SER A 42 -0.10 7.29 -1.39
CA SER A 42 -0.91 6.13 -1.83
C SER A 42 -0.80 5.88 -3.34
N THR A 43 -0.56 6.92 -4.15
CA THR A 43 -0.29 6.74 -5.58
C THR A 43 1.07 6.09 -5.78
N LEU A 44 2.10 6.53 -5.07
CA LEU A 44 3.42 5.90 -5.09
C LEU A 44 3.37 4.46 -4.58
N ALA A 45 2.63 4.19 -3.50
CA ALA A 45 2.39 2.83 -2.98
C ALA A 45 1.73 1.92 -4.04
N ARG A 46 0.74 2.43 -4.79
CA ARG A 46 0.11 1.68 -5.89
C ARG A 46 1.06 1.44 -7.06
N VAL A 47 1.97 2.37 -7.34
CA VAL A 47 3.03 2.16 -8.33
C VAL A 47 3.98 1.06 -7.86
N ALA A 48 4.46 1.11 -6.62
CA ALA A 48 5.30 0.07 -6.02
C ALA A 48 4.61 -1.31 -6.01
N ALA A 49 3.28 -1.33 -5.80
CA ALA A 49 2.44 -2.51 -5.83
C ALA A 49 2.10 -3.04 -7.24
N LEU A 50 2.62 -2.44 -8.29
CA LEU A 50 2.31 -2.74 -9.70
C LEU A 50 0.85 -2.52 -10.10
N LEU A 51 0.08 -1.80 -9.30
CA LEU A 51 -1.34 -1.52 -9.51
C LEU A 51 -1.58 -0.24 -10.32
N HIS A 52 -0.62 0.66 -10.37
CA HIS A 52 -0.68 1.90 -11.12
C HIS A 52 0.57 2.06 -11.97
N ARG A 53 0.37 2.28 -13.29
CA ARG A 53 1.48 2.54 -14.21
C ARG A 53 1.95 3.98 -14.03
N PRO A 54 3.25 4.25 -13.79
CA PRO A 54 3.77 5.61 -13.80
C PRO A 54 3.75 6.22 -15.21
N ASP A 55 3.70 7.54 -15.28
CA ASP A 55 3.80 8.30 -16.52
C ASP A 55 5.25 8.32 -17.02
N SER A 56 6.21 8.40 -16.08
CA SER A 56 7.66 8.25 -16.32
C SER A 56 8.36 7.65 -15.10
N GLY A 57 9.64 7.33 -15.27
CA GLY A 57 10.44 6.62 -14.27
C GLY A 57 10.34 5.10 -14.38
N GLU A 58 11.03 4.41 -13.51
CA GLU A 58 11.15 2.96 -13.54
C GLU A 58 10.94 2.33 -12.17
N VAL A 59 10.24 1.19 -12.14
CA VAL A 59 10.19 0.30 -10.98
C VAL A 59 11.04 -0.92 -11.25
N VAL A 60 11.92 -1.26 -10.30
CA VAL A 60 12.78 -2.44 -10.40
C VAL A 60 12.50 -3.33 -9.18
N LEU A 61 12.18 -4.59 -9.42
CA LEU A 61 11.99 -5.61 -8.40
C LEU A 61 13.08 -6.68 -8.54
N ASP A 62 13.92 -6.80 -7.50
CA ASP A 62 15.02 -7.76 -7.46
C ASP A 62 15.91 -7.74 -8.72
N GLY A 63 16.24 -6.53 -9.18
CA GLY A 63 17.03 -6.30 -10.39
C GLY A 63 16.25 -6.43 -11.70
N THR A 64 14.97 -6.81 -11.66
CA THR A 64 14.12 -6.96 -12.85
C THR A 64 13.28 -5.69 -13.07
N PRO A 65 13.47 -4.95 -14.18
CA PRO A 65 12.62 -3.81 -14.51
C PRO A 65 11.18 -4.21 -14.82
N VAL A 66 10.23 -3.50 -14.23
CA VAL A 66 8.81 -3.72 -14.46
C VAL A 66 8.37 -3.01 -15.75
N ARG A 67 7.99 -3.78 -16.76
CA ARG A 67 7.56 -3.26 -18.07
C ARG A 67 6.04 -3.26 -18.25
N HIS A 68 5.32 -4.06 -17.47
CA HIS A 68 3.88 -4.23 -17.56
C HIS A 68 3.23 -4.09 -16.17
N TRP A 69 1.96 -3.65 -16.15
CA TRP A 69 1.25 -3.23 -14.95
C TRP A 69 -0.08 -3.95 -14.80
N ARG A 70 -0.57 -4.07 -13.58
CA ARG A 70 -1.84 -4.75 -13.26
C ARG A 70 -1.83 -6.20 -13.78
N HIS A 71 -2.91 -6.61 -14.42
CA HIS A 71 -3.07 -7.97 -14.97
C HIS A 71 -2.06 -8.32 -16.08
N ARG A 72 -1.44 -7.31 -16.73
CA ARG A 72 -0.42 -7.51 -17.77
C ARG A 72 0.99 -7.72 -17.21
N ALA A 73 1.23 -7.37 -15.94
CA ALA A 73 2.52 -7.66 -15.31
C ALA A 73 2.71 -9.18 -15.19
N PRO A 74 3.93 -9.70 -15.41
CA PRO A 74 4.23 -11.11 -15.24
C PRO A 74 3.74 -11.62 -13.87
N ARG A 75 3.18 -12.83 -13.87
CA ARG A 75 2.64 -13.45 -12.65
C ARG A 75 3.70 -13.55 -11.56
N GLU A 76 4.91 -13.92 -11.95
CA GLU A 76 6.07 -14.07 -11.09
C GLU A 76 6.36 -12.77 -10.32
N LEU A 77 6.27 -11.60 -10.98
CA LEU A 77 6.44 -10.30 -10.33
C LEU A 77 5.23 -9.92 -9.46
N ARG A 78 3.99 -10.12 -9.96
CA ARG A 78 2.79 -9.76 -9.20
C ARG A 78 2.64 -10.53 -7.89
N THR A 79 3.11 -11.78 -7.86
CA THR A 79 3.01 -12.63 -6.67
C THR A 79 4.12 -12.35 -5.64
N THR A 80 5.14 -11.57 -6.01
CA THR A 80 6.19 -11.15 -5.06
C THR A 80 5.81 -9.93 -4.23
N VAL A 81 4.71 -9.25 -4.55
CA VAL A 81 4.26 -8.05 -3.85
C VAL A 81 2.90 -8.31 -3.19
N GLY A 82 2.86 -8.15 -1.87
CA GLY A 82 1.61 -8.10 -1.08
C GLY A 82 1.22 -6.67 -0.78
N VAL A 83 -0.07 -6.38 -0.74
CA VAL A 83 -0.57 -5.02 -0.47
C VAL A 83 -1.69 -5.04 0.55
N VAL A 84 -1.59 -4.16 1.53
CA VAL A 84 -2.66 -3.87 2.49
C VAL A 84 -3.05 -2.39 2.33
N PHE A 85 -4.32 -2.13 2.07
CA PHE A 85 -4.85 -0.79 1.84
C PHE A 85 -5.48 -0.19 3.11
N GLN A 86 -5.57 1.13 3.14
CA GLN A 86 -6.19 1.91 4.21
C GLN A 86 -7.65 1.52 4.47
N GLN A 87 -8.43 1.32 3.42
CA GLN A 87 -9.87 1.04 3.51
C GLN A 87 -10.15 -0.42 3.11
N PRO A 88 -10.28 -1.33 4.08
CA PRO A 88 -10.46 -2.75 3.79
C PRO A 88 -11.75 -3.03 3.03
N ARG A 89 -12.84 -2.28 3.30
CA ARG A 89 -14.13 -2.46 2.61
C ARG A 89 -14.08 -2.15 1.13
N LEU A 90 -13.22 -1.21 0.69
CA LEU A 90 -13.03 -0.89 -0.73
C LEU A 90 -12.11 -1.89 -1.43
N SER A 91 -11.33 -2.65 -0.68
CA SER A 91 -10.38 -3.63 -1.21
C SER A 91 -10.90 -5.08 -1.17
N ALA A 92 -12.04 -5.33 -0.52
CA ALA A 92 -12.66 -6.63 -0.37
C ALA A 92 -13.92 -6.73 -1.24
N ASP A 93 -14.08 -7.84 -1.99
CA ASP A 93 -15.36 -8.12 -2.67
C ASP A 93 -16.42 -8.45 -1.59
N PRO A 94 -17.51 -7.68 -1.48
CA PRO A 94 -18.51 -7.85 -0.42
C PRO A 94 -19.30 -9.16 -0.52
N ARG A 95 -19.20 -9.88 -1.63
CA ARG A 95 -19.88 -11.17 -1.86
C ARG A 95 -19.10 -12.36 -1.33
N LEU A 96 -17.80 -12.22 -1.12
CA LEU A 96 -16.93 -13.30 -0.68
C LEU A 96 -17.01 -13.47 0.86
N SER A 97 -16.91 -14.72 1.34
CA SER A 97 -16.60 -14.99 2.73
C SER A 97 -15.15 -14.56 3.04
N LEU A 98 -14.80 -14.37 4.33
CA LEU A 98 -13.40 -14.07 4.68
C LEU A 98 -12.45 -15.21 4.25
N THR A 99 -12.90 -16.47 4.32
CA THR A 99 -12.16 -17.61 3.75
C THR A 99 -11.85 -17.38 2.26
N ASP A 100 -12.89 -17.05 1.48
CA ASP A 100 -12.75 -16.87 0.04
C ASP A 100 -11.91 -15.65 -0.31
N LEU A 101 -12.05 -14.56 0.48
CA LEU A 101 -11.24 -13.35 0.35
C LEU A 101 -9.75 -13.65 0.56
N ILE A 102 -9.39 -14.39 1.61
CA ILE A 102 -8.00 -14.77 1.88
C ILE A 102 -7.48 -15.72 0.80
N ALA A 103 -8.31 -16.67 0.34
CA ALA A 103 -7.96 -17.67 -0.66
C ALA A 103 -7.84 -17.14 -2.10
N GLU A 104 -8.40 -15.96 -2.39
CA GLU A 104 -8.50 -15.40 -3.75
C GLU A 104 -7.17 -15.44 -4.51
N PRO A 105 -6.02 -14.97 -3.96
CA PRO A 105 -4.75 -15.00 -4.68
C PRO A 105 -4.24 -16.43 -4.95
N LEU A 106 -4.48 -17.39 -4.05
CA LEU A 106 -4.11 -18.79 -4.26
C LEU A 106 -4.91 -19.38 -5.43
N ARG A 107 -6.23 -19.12 -5.47
CA ARG A 107 -7.10 -19.59 -6.56
C ARG A 107 -6.70 -18.96 -7.89
N ALA A 108 -6.46 -17.65 -7.91
CA ALA A 108 -6.02 -16.91 -9.10
C ALA A 108 -4.66 -17.41 -9.63
N THR A 109 -3.83 -17.96 -8.75
CA THR A 109 -2.52 -18.54 -9.10
C THR A 109 -2.56 -20.05 -9.35
N GLY A 110 -3.74 -20.70 -9.32
CA GLY A 110 -3.90 -22.14 -9.55
C GLY A 110 -3.45 -23.03 -8.39
N ARG A 111 -3.11 -22.47 -7.23
CA ARG A 111 -2.66 -23.20 -6.03
C ARG A 111 -3.83 -23.66 -5.16
N ARG A 112 -4.84 -24.31 -5.79
CA ARG A 112 -6.11 -24.64 -5.13
C ARG A 112 -5.97 -25.69 -4.01
N SER A 113 -5.08 -26.64 -4.14
CA SER A 113 -4.86 -27.73 -3.16
C SER A 113 -4.30 -27.20 -1.82
N SER A 114 -3.57 -26.09 -1.82
CA SER A 114 -3.00 -25.51 -0.60
C SER A 114 -3.93 -24.51 0.11
N VAL A 115 -5.14 -24.29 -0.41
CA VAL A 115 -6.06 -23.27 0.13
C VAL A 115 -6.48 -23.56 1.56
N PRO A 116 -6.99 -24.76 1.94
CA PRO A 116 -7.49 -25.01 3.29
C PRO A 116 -6.42 -24.76 4.36
N ASP A 117 -5.27 -25.40 4.20
CA ASP A 117 -4.20 -25.35 5.20
C ASP A 117 -3.62 -23.93 5.33
N ARG A 118 -3.39 -23.27 4.19
CA ARG A 118 -2.79 -21.94 4.21
C ARG A 118 -3.74 -20.86 4.72
N VAL A 119 -5.04 -20.97 4.46
CA VAL A 119 -6.04 -20.07 5.03
C VAL A 119 -6.16 -20.27 6.53
N ALA A 120 -6.20 -21.52 7.01
CA ALA A 120 -6.27 -21.84 8.43
C ALA A 120 -5.03 -21.32 9.19
N GLU A 121 -3.83 -21.54 8.64
CA GLU A 121 -2.56 -21.01 9.19
C GLU A 121 -2.62 -19.50 9.36
N LEU A 122 -2.95 -18.79 8.28
CA LEU A 122 -2.97 -17.32 8.30
C LEU A 122 -4.10 -16.75 9.15
N ALA A 123 -5.27 -17.40 9.17
CA ALA A 123 -6.36 -16.98 10.04
C ALA A 123 -5.92 -17.02 11.52
N GLY A 124 -5.25 -18.07 11.94
CA GLY A 124 -4.64 -18.17 13.27
C GLY A 124 -3.63 -17.07 13.52
N THR A 125 -2.73 -16.84 12.56
CA THR A 125 -1.68 -15.79 12.64
C THR A 125 -2.26 -14.40 12.85
N VAL A 126 -3.33 -14.04 12.11
CA VAL A 126 -3.96 -12.70 12.22
C VAL A 126 -5.05 -12.64 13.30
N GLY A 127 -5.28 -13.72 14.06
CA GLY A 127 -6.27 -13.78 15.14
C GLY A 127 -7.73 -13.74 14.64
N LEU A 128 -8.04 -14.42 13.54
CA LEU A 128 -9.40 -14.66 13.05
C LEU A 128 -9.88 -16.04 13.53
N THR A 129 -11.05 -16.06 14.18
CA THR A 129 -11.67 -17.30 14.64
C THR A 129 -12.42 -18.02 13.51
N PRO A 130 -12.63 -19.35 13.59
CA PRO A 130 -13.30 -20.12 12.53
C PRO A 130 -14.70 -19.60 12.17
N ASP A 131 -15.46 -19.08 13.14
CA ASP A 131 -16.78 -18.50 12.91
C ASP A 131 -16.73 -17.21 12.08
N LEU A 132 -15.67 -16.40 12.23
CA LEU A 132 -15.47 -15.20 11.41
C LEU A 132 -15.14 -15.54 9.96
N LEU A 133 -14.46 -16.65 9.71
CA LEU A 133 -14.05 -17.05 8.36
C LEU A 133 -15.23 -17.31 7.42
N THR A 134 -16.38 -17.68 7.95
CA THR A 134 -17.62 -17.90 7.16
C THR A 134 -18.38 -16.62 6.86
N ARG A 135 -18.08 -15.54 7.59
CA ARG A 135 -18.76 -14.26 7.44
C ARG A 135 -18.28 -13.46 6.22
N ARG A 136 -19.11 -12.54 5.79
CA ARG A 136 -18.80 -11.61 4.69
C ARG A 136 -18.29 -10.27 5.24
N PRO A 137 -17.65 -9.43 4.40
CA PRO A 137 -17.12 -8.14 4.81
C PRO A 137 -18.08 -7.24 5.60
N HIS A 138 -19.36 -7.21 5.25
CA HIS A 138 -20.36 -6.38 5.92
C HIS A 138 -20.83 -6.93 7.28
N GLU A 139 -20.48 -8.16 7.63
CA GLU A 139 -20.87 -8.85 8.86
C GLU A 139 -19.77 -8.82 9.95
N VAL A 140 -18.65 -8.14 9.66
CA VAL A 140 -17.49 -8.05 10.55
C VAL A 140 -17.06 -6.61 10.79
N SER A 141 -16.33 -6.36 11.88
CA SER A 141 -15.75 -5.04 12.16
C SER A 141 -14.64 -4.70 11.16
N ASP A 142 -14.29 -3.40 11.04
CA ASP A 142 -13.21 -2.97 10.16
C ASP A 142 -11.87 -3.55 10.59
N GLY A 143 -11.60 -3.71 11.88
CA GLY A 143 -10.40 -4.36 12.38
C GLY A 143 -10.33 -5.86 12.02
N GLN A 144 -11.46 -6.59 12.11
CA GLN A 144 -11.53 -7.98 11.67
C GLN A 144 -11.33 -8.11 10.16
N LEU A 145 -11.94 -7.22 9.39
CA LEU A 145 -11.76 -7.18 7.94
C LEU A 145 -10.33 -6.82 7.54
N GLN A 146 -9.69 -5.90 8.26
CA GLN A 146 -8.29 -5.53 8.03
C GLN A 146 -7.34 -6.71 8.29
N ARG A 147 -7.60 -7.52 9.34
CA ARG A 147 -6.88 -8.76 9.59
C ARG A 147 -7.03 -9.75 8.42
N ALA A 148 -8.23 -9.91 7.87
CA ALA A 148 -8.44 -10.75 6.68
C ALA A 148 -7.72 -10.19 5.44
N CYS A 149 -7.70 -8.86 5.24
CA CYS A 149 -6.94 -8.23 4.17
C CYS A 149 -5.43 -8.42 4.32
N LEU A 150 -4.90 -8.36 5.55
CA LEU A 150 -3.50 -8.69 5.82
C LEU A 150 -3.22 -10.17 5.51
N ALA A 151 -4.03 -11.11 5.98
CA ALA A 151 -3.89 -12.53 5.64
C ALA A 151 -3.89 -12.76 4.12
N ARG A 152 -4.81 -12.11 3.39
CA ARG A 152 -4.84 -12.15 1.92
C ARG A 152 -3.53 -11.63 1.29
N ALA A 153 -2.97 -10.56 1.82
CA ALA A 153 -1.71 -10.01 1.31
C ALA A 153 -0.53 -10.97 1.54
N LEU A 154 -0.53 -11.73 2.65
CA LEU A 154 0.54 -12.65 3.03
C LEU A 154 0.38 -14.06 2.42
N VAL A 155 -0.78 -14.39 1.82
CA VAL A 155 -1.11 -15.77 1.44
C VAL A 155 -0.16 -16.38 0.40
N LEU A 156 0.39 -15.57 -0.51
CA LEU A 156 1.35 -15.99 -1.52
C LEU A 156 2.81 -15.92 -1.06
N ARG A 157 3.06 -15.55 0.19
CA ARG A 157 4.40 -15.32 0.75
C ARG A 157 5.19 -14.28 -0.03
N PRO A 158 4.69 -13.04 -0.12
CA PRO A 158 5.35 -11.98 -0.89
C PRO A 158 6.73 -11.64 -0.32
N ARG A 159 7.64 -11.25 -1.21
CA ARG A 159 8.97 -10.74 -0.83
C ARG A 159 8.95 -9.25 -0.48
N TRP A 160 7.92 -8.56 -0.94
CA TRP A 160 7.71 -7.12 -0.71
C TRP A 160 6.31 -6.92 -0.17
N LEU A 161 6.20 -6.27 0.98
CA LEU A 161 4.91 -5.91 1.56
C LEU A 161 4.74 -4.39 1.52
N ILE A 162 3.60 -3.94 1.02
CA ILE A 162 3.24 -2.53 0.96
C ILE A 162 2.01 -2.31 1.83
N CYS A 163 2.17 -1.51 2.88
CA CYS A 163 1.10 -1.16 3.82
C CYS A 163 0.75 0.32 3.64
N ASP A 164 -0.36 0.59 2.94
CA ASP A 164 -0.85 1.96 2.69
C ASP A 164 -1.84 2.34 3.78
N GLU A 165 -1.37 3.10 4.79
CA GLU A 165 -2.15 3.58 5.95
C GLU A 165 -3.00 2.50 6.65
N MET A 166 -2.52 1.26 6.71
CA MET A 166 -3.30 0.09 7.14
C MET A 166 -3.83 0.16 8.58
N THR A 167 -3.33 1.11 9.38
CA THR A 167 -3.67 1.26 10.81
C THR A 167 -4.48 2.51 11.12
N ALA A 168 -4.75 3.37 10.12
CA ALA A 168 -5.33 4.71 10.32
C ALA A 168 -6.73 4.74 10.94
N MET A 169 -7.49 3.65 10.83
CA MET A 169 -8.88 3.56 11.31
C MET A 169 -9.03 2.58 12.49
N LEU A 170 -7.92 2.18 13.12
CA LEU A 170 -7.89 1.11 14.11
C LEU A 170 -7.52 1.66 15.50
N ASP A 171 -8.01 0.99 16.53
CA ASP A 171 -7.57 1.22 17.90
C ASP A 171 -6.11 0.76 18.11
N ALA A 172 -5.50 1.25 19.20
CA ALA A 172 -4.09 1.00 19.48
C ALA A 172 -3.76 -0.50 19.65
N SER A 173 -4.69 -1.28 20.21
CA SER A 173 -4.48 -2.71 20.44
C SER A 173 -4.50 -3.50 19.14
N THR A 174 -5.46 -3.21 18.28
CA THR A 174 -5.56 -3.80 16.92
C THR A 174 -4.36 -3.37 16.05
N THR A 175 -3.95 -2.10 16.14
CA THR A 175 -2.75 -1.59 15.46
C THR A 175 -1.51 -2.38 15.88
N ALA A 176 -1.27 -2.52 17.19
CA ALA A 176 -0.11 -3.26 17.70
C ALA A 176 -0.12 -4.74 17.25
N ALA A 177 -1.29 -5.39 17.27
CA ALA A 177 -1.43 -6.76 16.81
C ALA A 177 -1.10 -6.92 15.32
N LEU A 178 -1.58 -6.02 14.45
CA LEU A 178 -1.30 -6.07 13.01
C LEU A 178 0.17 -5.79 12.69
N VAL A 179 0.77 -4.81 13.38
CA VAL A 179 2.21 -4.51 13.27
C VAL A 179 3.02 -5.74 13.70
N GLY A 180 2.67 -6.39 14.83
CA GLY A 180 3.32 -7.62 15.28
C GLY A 180 3.29 -8.73 14.22
N VAL A 181 2.15 -8.97 13.60
CA VAL A 181 2.02 -9.98 12.52
C VAL A 181 2.92 -9.66 11.33
N VAL A 182 3.03 -8.38 10.95
CA VAL A 182 3.92 -7.96 9.85
C VAL A 182 5.37 -8.16 10.21
N GLU A 183 5.78 -7.83 11.45
CA GLU A 183 7.15 -7.99 11.91
C GLU A 183 7.55 -9.48 12.03
N ASP A 184 6.68 -10.33 12.58
CA ASP A 184 6.90 -11.79 12.64
C ASP A 184 7.05 -12.37 11.23
N TYR A 185 6.23 -11.91 10.30
CA TYR A 185 6.33 -12.31 8.90
C TYR A 185 7.66 -11.87 8.29
N ARG A 186 8.08 -10.62 8.48
CA ARG A 186 9.37 -10.10 7.99
C ARG A 186 10.54 -10.88 8.59
N ALA A 187 10.55 -11.07 9.91
CA ALA A 187 11.59 -11.80 10.60
C ALA A 187 11.74 -13.25 10.09
N SER A 188 10.63 -13.91 9.76
CA SER A 188 10.63 -15.30 9.29
C SER A 188 10.96 -15.47 7.79
N THR A 189 10.74 -14.43 6.97
CA THR A 189 10.86 -14.53 5.51
C THR A 189 11.95 -13.66 4.89
N GLY A 190 12.44 -12.64 5.61
CA GLY A 190 13.32 -11.61 5.06
C GLY A 190 12.61 -10.67 4.09
N ALA A 191 11.28 -10.56 4.18
CA ALA A 191 10.52 -9.67 3.31
C ALA A 191 10.83 -8.19 3.60
N GLY A 192 10.94 -7.37 2.56
CA GLY A 192 11.03 -5.92 2.68
C GLY A 192 9.65 -5.29 2.85
N LEU A 193 9.57 -4.19 3.61
CA LEU A 193 8.35 -3.46 3.90
C LEU A 193 8.43 -2.00 3.46
N LEU A 194 7.42 -1.54 2.75
CA LEU A 194 7.11 -0.12 2.58
C LEU A 194 5.83 0.20 3.37
N ALA A 195 5.98 0.87 4.51
CA ALA A 195 4.86 1.36 5.31
C ALA A 195 4.60 2.83 4.99
N VAL A 196 3.40 3.15 4.54
CA VAL A 196 2.99 4.52 4.20
C VAL A 196 2.05 5.03 5.28
N GLY A 197 2.27 6.25 5.74
CA GLY A 197 1.44 6.83 6.78
C GLY A 197 1.69 8.32 7.04
N HIS A 198 0.95 8.85 7.98
CA HIS A 198 1.09 10.22 8.48
C HIS A 198 1.46 10.27 9.98
N ASP A 199 1.38 9.14 10.69
CA ASP A 199 1.80 9.03 12.09
C ASP A 199 3.31 8.77 12.18
N ARG A 200 4.07 9.84 12.43
CA ARG A 200 5.53 9.81 12.60
C ARG A 200 5.95 8.94 13.79
N THR A 201 5.20 8.98 14.88
CA THR A 201 5.53 8.23 16.10
C THR A 201 5.43 6.73 15.84
N LEU A 202 4.37 6.30 15.19
CA LEU A 202 4.17 4.90 14.81
C LEU A 202 5.27 4.45 13.85
N LEU A 203 5.50 5.17 12.75
CA LEU A 203 6.44 4.74 11.72
C LEU A 203 7.89 4.74 12.21
N ASN A 204 8.30 5.70 13.08
CA ASN A 204 9.62 5.69 13.68
C ASN A 204 9.86 4.53 14.66
N ARG A 205 8.79 3.98 15.25
CA ARG A 205 8.88 2.79 16.11
C ARG A 205 8.81 1.48 15.33
N TRP A 206 8.14 1.51 14.21
CA TRP A 206 7.87 0.32 13.41
C TRP A 206 8.95 0.04 12.36
N CYS A 207 9.47 1.10 11.72
CA CYS A 207 10.35 0.95 10.57
C CYS A 207 11.81 1.15 10.94
N ASP A 208 12.72 0.47 10.24
CA ASP A 208 14.17 0.61 10.39
C ASP A 208 14.64 2.04 10.06
N ARG A 209 13.98 2.66 9.06
CA ARG A 209 14.14 4.08 8.75
C ARG A 209 12.85 4.69 8.24
N THR A 210 12.76 6.01 8.34
CA THR A 210 11.68 6.80 7.75
C THR A 210 12.22 7.76 6.70
N ALA A 211 11.41 8.02 5.67
CA ALA A 211 11.68 8.99 4.63
C ALA A 211 10.52 9.98 4.55
N ASP A 212 10.82 11.27 4.59
CA ASP A 212 9.82 12.31 4.41
C ASP A 212 9.48 12.48 2.92
N TRP A 213 8.21 12.71 2.61
CA TRP A 213 7.74 12.87 1.24
C TRP A 213 8.52 13.90 0.44
N GLU A 214 8.86 15.03 1.08
CA GLU A 214 9.59 16.14 0.46
C GLU A 214 11.02 15.75 0.02
N THR A 215 11.61 14.72 0.65
CA THR A 215 12.92 14.19 0.27
C THR A 215 12.83 13.09 -0.79
N VAL A 216 11.66 12.44 -0.88
CA VAL A 216 11.40 11.34 -1.82
C VAL A 216 10.89 11.83 -3.16
N ALA A 217 10.06 12.88 -3.15
CA ALA A 217 9.39 13.40 -4.34
C ALA A 217 9.48 14.92 -4.41
N THR A 218 9.63 15.45 -5.62
CA THR A 218 9.55 16.90 -5.85
C THR A 218 8.12 17.37 -5.55
N PRO A 219 7.92 18.40 -4.71
CA PRO A 219 6.58 18.91 -4.45
C PRO A 219 5.91 19.38 -5.76
N PRO A 220 4.58 19.18 -5.90
CA PRO A 220 3.86 19.72 -7.05
C PRO A 220 4.05 21.23 -7.08
N ALA A 221 4.34 21.80 -8.24
CA ALA A 221 4.36 23.26 -8.40
C ALA A 221 3.04 23.83 -7.89
N ILE A 222 3.11 24.76 -6.93
CA ILE A 222 1.92 25.43 -6.38
C ILE A 222 1.32 26.24 -7.53
N THR A 223 0.35 25.67 -8.23
CA THR A 223 -0.46 26.42 -9.17
C THR A 223 -1.48 27.19 -8.34
N PRO A 224 -1.43 28.54 -8.27
CA PRO A 224 -2.39 29.30 -7.50
C PRO A 224 -3.79 28.96 -7.99
N SER A 225 -4.71 28.70 -7.04
CA SER A 225 -6.08 28.32 -7.37
C SER A 225 -6.72 29.41 -8.27
N PRO A 226 -7.69 29.08 -9.14
CA PRO A 226 -8.39 30.07 -9.96
C PRO A 226 -9.01 31.20 -9.12
N ARG A 227 -9.34 30.95 -7.86
CA ARG A 227 -9.82 31.99 -6.92
C ARG A 227 -8.72 32.99 -6.51
N ALA A 228 -7.46 32.53 -6.37
CA ALA A 228 -6.34 33.43 -6.04
C ALA A 228 -5.97 34.33 -7.22
N ARG A 229 -6.15 33.88 -8.47
CA ARG A 229 -5.96 34.70 -9.68
C ARG A 229 -6.99 35.83 -9.79
N ARG A 230 -8.26 35.57 -9.41
CA ARG A 230 -9.31 36.61 -9.42
C ARG A 230 -9.12 37.68 -8.33
N ALA A 231 -8.49 37.35 -7.20
CA ALA A 231 -8.20 38.32 -6.14
C ALA A 231 -7.06 39.28 -6.51
N ALA A 232 -6.12 38.86 -7.35
CA ALA A 232 -5.02 39.70 -7.83
C ALA A 232 -5.47 40.73 -8.90
N ASP A 233 -6.53 40.43 -9.67
CA ASP A 233 -7.06 41.32 -10.72
C ASP A 233 -8.00 42.42 -10.18
N TRP A 234 -8.40 42.37 -8.91
CA TRP A 234 -9.32 43.36 -8.31
C TRP A 234 -8.60 44.48 -7.55
N GLY A 235 -7.27 44.51 -7.52
CA GLY A 235 -6.44 45.40 -6.69
C GLY A 235 -5.75 46.57 -7.41
N ALA A 236 -6.15 47.00 -8.59
CA ALA A 236 -5.62 48.21 -9.20
C ALA A 236 -6.65 49.35 -9.14
N PRO A 237 -6.51 50.32 -8.18
CA PRO A 237 -7.29 51.56 -8.26
C PRO A 237 -6.77 52.38 -9.44
N GLY A 238 -7.67 52.73 -10.37
CA GLY A 238 -7.41 53.63 -11.47
C GLY A 238 -6.83 54.95 -10.94
N ARG A 239 -5.72 55.35 -11.47
CA ARG A 239 -5.22 56.72 -11.35
C ARG A 239 -5.91 57.58 -12.40
N SER A 240 -6.77 58.46 -11.94
CA SER A 240 -7.20 59.67 -12.62
C SER A 240 -6.16 60.76 -12.43
#